data_e7aae3d29e26d589bb94459045691ac5
#
_entry.id   e7aae3d29e26d589bb94459045691ac5
#
_cell.length_a   1.000
_cell.length_b   1.000
_cell.length_c   1.000
_cell.angle_alpha   90.00
_cell.angle_beta   90.00
_cell.angle_gamma   90.00
#
_symmetry.space_group_name_H-M   'P 1'
#
loop_
_entity.id
_entity.type
_entity.pdbx_description
1 polymer ?
#
loop_
_entity_poly.entity_id
_entity_poly.type
_entity_poly.pdbx_seq_one_letter_code
_entity_poly.pdbx_strand_id
1 'polypeptide(L)'
;VLKYTVYSLNGDLTTLALAVPISLIVAYGTLRLLNVLLGEVRDTLFGRVTERAMRRLGLKVFKHLHNLDLGFHLNRRTGGLSRDIERGTNGVSFLMRFMVFNIVPTLLEITLVVGLLLFQFGVSFALIIVVSVVAYIGFSMKATDWRTRFVTQMNEADSTTNSRAVDSLLNFETVKYFNNESFEANRYDTDLAAWEKARRKNRLSLFALNGGQAAIIAIAMTSMMANAAFGVMNGEMTIGDFVLINAFTMQIFMPLNFLGFVYREIRGSLANIDKLFDLLAQTPAIKDAHDATELTCANPALRFNNVHFAYTKNRQILNGLSFDVPPGSKVAVVGESGAGKSTLMKLLFRFYEPQQGDITINGKDIASVTQQSLRSHIGIVPQDTVLFNTTL
;
A
#
# COMPACT_ATOMS: atom_id res chain seq x y z
N VAL A 1 -13.91 -35.53 -14.44
CA VAL A 1 -12.90 -36.52 -14.78
C VAL A 1 -12.70 -37.46 -13.62
N LEU A 2 -12.30 -36.98 -12.40
CA LEU A 2 -11.98 -37.82 -11.25
C LEU A 2 -13.13 -38.77 -10.84
N LYS A 3 -14.39 -38.28 -10.81
CA LYS A 3 -15.59 -39.09 -10.57
C LYS A 3 -15.70 -40.28 -11.53
N TYR A 4 -15.57 -40.02 -12.83
CA TYR A 4 -15.68 -41.04 -13.87
C TYR A 4 -14.50 -42.03 -13.87
N THR A 5 -13.30 -41.56 -13.47
CA THR A 5 -12.15 -42.46 -13.31
C THR A 5 -12.40 -43.44 -12.16
N VAL A 6 -12.87 -42.99 -11.00
CA VAL A 6 -13.20 -43.86 -9.87
C VAL A 6 -14.33 -44.84 -10.22
N TYR A 7 -15.36 -44.34 -10.94
CA TYR A 7 -16.48 -45.19 -11.37
C TYR A 7 -16.04 -46.29 -12.36
N SER A 8 -15.16 -45.94 -13.31
CA SER A 8 -14.66 -46.90 -14.32
C SER A 8 -13.68 -47.94 -13.76
N LEU A 9 -13.00 -47.62 -12.64
CA LEU A 9 -12.14 -48.57 -11.93
C LEU A 9 -12.92 -49.55 -11.05
N ASN A 10 -14.15 -49.27 -10.70
CA ASN A 10 -15.00 -50.09 -9.86
C ASN A 10 -15.85 -51.11 -10.66
N GLY A 11 -15.76 -51.12 -11.99
CA GLY A 11 -16.42 -52.09 -12.88
C GLY A 11 -15.52 -53.28 -13.24
N ASP A 12 -16.09 -54.33 -13.90
CA ASP A 12 -15.37 -55.49 -14.35
C ASP A 12 -14.21 -55.14 -15.31
N LEU A 13 -12.99 -55.52 -14.90
CA LEU A 13 -11.72 -55.21 -15.58
C LEU A 13 -11.53 -56.10 -16.83
N THR A 14 -12.20 -55.82 -17.92
CA THR A 14 -11.84 -56.35 -19.25
C THR A 14 -10.79 -55.45 -19.91
N THR A 15 -9.99 -55.97 -20.84
CA THR A 15 -8.88 -55.23 -21.48
C THR A 15 -9.35 -53.92 -22.18
N LEU A 16 -10.57 -53.88 -22.66
CA LEU A 16 -11.18 -52.65 -23.20
C LEU A 16 -11.58 -51.64 -22.08
N ALA A 17 -11.88 -52.15 -20.89
CA ALA A 17 -12.26 -51.37 -19.73
C ALA A 17 -11.08 -50.57 -19.12
N LEU A 18 -9.83 -50.99 -19.36
CA LEU A 18 -8.62 -50.24 -18.88
C LEU A 18 -8.29 -49.01 -19.72
N ALA A 19 -8.66 -48.97 -21.00
CA ALA A 19 -8.37 -47.83 -21.87
C ALA A 19 -9.14 -46.57 -21.44
N VAL A 20 -10.36 -46.69 -20.92
CA VAL A 20 -11.18 -45.56 -20.44
C VAL A 20 -10.60 -44.90 -19.17
N PRO A 21 -10.25 -45.64 -18.09
CA PRO A 21 -9.59 -45.05 -16.92
C PRO A 21 -8.27 -44.35 -17.26
N ILE A 22 -7.44 -44.96 -18.14
CA ILE A 22 -6.17 -44.36 -18.54
C ILE A 22 -6.39 -43.06 -19.31
N SER A 23 -7.32 -43.03 -20.24
CA SER A 23 -7.64 -41.80 -20.99
C SER A 23 -8.16 -40.68 -20.10
N LEU A 24 -8.97 -41.00 -19.08
CA LEU A 24 -9.47 -40.05 -18.10
C LEU A 24 -8.34 -39.52 -17.18
N ILE A 25 -7.40 -40.37 -16.80
CA ILE A 25 -6.23 -39.95 -16.03
C ILE A 25 -5.34 -39.00 -16.82
N VAL A 26 -5.08 -39.32 -18.11
CA VAL A 26 -4.32 -38.43 -19.00
C VAL A 26 -5.07 -37.09 -19.22
N ALA A 27 -6.39 -37.14 -19.43
CA ALA A 27 -7.22 -35.94 -19.54
C ALA A 27 -7.16 -35.07 -18.26
N TYR A 28 -7.19 -35.69 -17.07
CA TYR A 28 -7.02 -34.99 -15.81
C TYR A 28 -5.67 -34.28 -15.71
N GLY A 29 -4.56 -34.99 -16.04
CA GLY A 29 -3.22 -34.45 -16.06
C GLY A 29 -3.10 -33.27 -17.05
N THR A 30 -3.66 -33.43 -18.26
CA THR A 30 -3.67 -32.37 -19.27
C THR A 30 -4.45 -31.15 -18.85
N LEU A 31 -5.64 -31.32 -18.26
CA LEU A 31 -6.43 -30.20 -17.71
C LEU A 31 -5.71 -29.49 -16.58
N ARG A 32 -5.02 -30.23 -15.71
CA ARG A 32 -4.22 -29.65 -14.62
C ARG A 32 -3.05 -28.84 -15.16
N LEU A 33 -2.35 -29.35 -16.18
CA LEU A 33 -1.27 -28.61 -16.85
C LEU A 33 -1.80 -27.33 -17.51
N LEU A 34 -2.91 -27.43 -18.26
CA LEU A 34 -3.55 -26.28 -18.89
C LEU A 34 -3.97 -25.22 -17.87
N ASN A 35 -4.52 -25.63 -16.72
CA ASN A 35 -4.88 -24.69 -15.65
C ASN A 35 -3.68 -23.91 -15.14
N VAL A 36 -2.53 -24.57 -14.90
CA VAL A 36 -1.29 -23.90 -14.49
C VAL A 36 -0.80 -22.95 -15.58
N LEU A 37 -0.71 -23.41 -16.84
CA LEU A 37 -0.24 -22.58 -17.96
C LEU A 37 -1.12 -21.34 -18.19
N LEU A 38 -2.45 -21.50 -18.13
CA LEU A 38 -3.39 -20.39 -18.25
C LEU A 38 -3.25 -19.42 -17.08
N GLY A 39 -2.96 -19.92 -15.86
CA GLY A 39 -2.63 -19.11 -14.71
C GLY A 39 -1.40 -18.23 -14.97
N GLU A 40 -0.31 -18.82 -15.45
CA GLU A 40 0.94 -18.08 -15.76
C GLU A 40 0.74 -17.02 -16.86
N VAL A 41 -0.02 -17.37 -17.91
CA VAL A 41 -0.38 -16.41 -18.97
C VAL A 41 -1.19 -15.24 -18.40
N ARG A 42 -2.21 -15.52 -17.59
CA ARG A 42 -3.01 -14.51 -16.91
C ARG A 42 -2.13 -13.60 -16.04
N ASP A 43 -1.26 -14.17 -15.22
CA ASP A 43 -0.40 -13.44 -14.30
C ASP A 43 0.59 -12.55 -15.05
N THR A 44 1.18 -13.04 -16.14
CA THR A 44 2.08 -12.28 -17.01
C THR A 44 1.36 -11.10 -17.70
N LEU A 45 0.18 -11.34 -18.24
CA LEU A 45 -0.60 -10.30 -18.93
C LEU A 45 -1.05 -9.21 -17.97
N PHE A 46 -1.57 -9.60 -16.81
CA PHE A 46 -2.04 -8.65 -15.82
C PHE A 46 -0.90 -7.92 -15.09
N GLY A 47 0.25 -8.57 -14.93
CA GLY A 47 1.47 -7.96 -14.41
C GLY A 47 1.82 -6.68 -15.16
N ARG A 48 1.80 -6.72 -16.50
CA ARG A 48 2.03 -5.54 -17.36
C ARG A 48 1.02 -4.40 -17.10
N VAL A 49 -0.25 -4.73 -16.86
CA VAL A 49 -1.28 -3.74 -16.56
C VAL A 49 -1.01 -3.08 -15.21
N THR A 50 -0.67 -3.88 -14.19
CA THR A 50 -0.34 -3.40 -12.85
C THR A 50 0.89 -2.50 -12.86
N GLU A 51 1.97 -2.92 -13.50
CA GLU A 51 3.21 -2.14 -13.61
C GLU A 51 2.99 -0.81 -14.33
N ARG A 52 2.20 -0.82 -15.41
CA ARG A 52 1.83 0.40 -16.14
C ARG A 52 0.98 1.35 -15.29
N ALA A 53 0.05 0.80 -14.51
CA ALA A 53 -0.76 1.57 -13.57
C ALA A 53 0.12 2.22 -12.50
N MET A 54 1.06 1.44 -11.90
CA MET A 54 2.01 1.92 -10.91
C MET A 54 2.90 3.04 -11.47
N ARG A 55 3.46 2.85 -12.66
CA ARG A 55 4.27 3.88 -13.32
C ARG A 55 3.50 5.18 -13.53
N ARG A 56 2.23 5.09 -14.01
CA ARG A 56 1.39 6.28 -14.22
C ARG A 56 1.02 6.97 -12.91
N LEU A 57 0.67 6.19 -11.89
CA LEU A 57 0.34 6.71 -10.58
C LEU A 57 1.56 7.40 -9.94
N GLY A 58 2.71 6.73 -9.92
CA GLY A 58 3.96 7.30 -9.40
C GLY A 58 4.34 8.60 -10.11
N LEU A 59 4.25 8.64 -11.45
CA LEU A 59 4.52 9.87 -12.21
C LEU A 59 3.51 10.97 -11.88
N LYS A 60 2.22 10.64 -11.72
CA LYS A 60 1.18 11.62 -11.34
C LYS A 60 1.47 12.24 -9.97
N VAL A 61 1.78 11.39 -8.98
CA VAL A 61 2.13 11.84 -7.62
C VAL A 61 3.40 12.69 -7.65
N PHE A 62 4.44 12.24 -8.34
CA PHE A 62 5.69 12.97 -8.46
C PHE A 62 5.50 14.37 -9.07
N LYS A 63 4.79 14.46 -10.19
CA LYS A 63 4.44 15.76 -10.81
C LYS A 63 3.62 16.65 -9.87
N HIS A 64 2.65 16.06 -9.17
CA HIS A 64 1.82 16.78 -8.23
C HIS A 64 2.64 17.38 -7.08
N LEU A 65 3.53 16.58 -6.48
CA LEU A 65 4.41 17.05 -5.40
C LEU A 65 5.32 18.21 -5.82
N HIS A 66 5.83 18.19 -7.05
CA HIS A 66 6.66 19.29 -7.58
C HIS A 66 5.85 20.57 -7.85
N ASN A 67 4.54 20.45 -7.95
CA ASN A 67 3.64 21.61 -8.09
C ASN A 67 3.17 22.17 -6.74
N LEU A 68 3.47 21.50 -5.63
CA LEU A 68 3.13 22.01 -4.29
C LEU A 68 4.11 23.09 -3.83
N ASP A 69 3.65 23.90 -2.90
CA ASP A 69 4.39 25.06 -2.38
C ASP A 69 5.65 24.66 -1.60
N LEU A 70 6.62 25.55 -1.57
CA LEU A 70 7.83 25.41 -0.76
C LEU A 70 7.51 25.17 0.72
N GLY A 71 6.46 25.83 1.25
CA GLY A 71 6.01 25.64 2.64
C GLY A 71 5.61 24.23 2.97
N PHE A 72 4.98 23.51 2.02
CA PHE A 72 4.64 22.09 2.19
C PHE A 72 5.91 21.24 2.35
N HIS A 73 6.94 21.47 1.52
CA HIS A 73 8.19 20.71 1.56
C HIS A 73 9.04 21.01 2.79
N LEU A 74 9.07 22.26 3.27
CA LEU A 74 9.82 22.66 4.47
C LEU A 74 9.20 22.09 5.76
N ASN A 75 7.88 21.96 5.81
CA ASN A 75 7.15 21.47 6.99
C ASN A 75 7.09 19.93 7.08
N ARG A 76 7.56 19.20 6.09
CA ARG A 76 7.56 17.74 6.05
C ARG A 76 8.96 17.18 5.84
N ARG A 77 9.22 16.03 6.51
CA ARG A 77 10.48 15.31 6.31
C ARG A 77 10.42 14.58 4.95
N THR A 78 11.33 14.89 4.05
CA THR A 78 11.40 14.32 2.69
C THR A 78 11.42 12.79 2.68
N GLY A 79 12.13 12.16 3.63
CA GLY A 79 12.17 10.70 3.76
C GLY A 79 10.83 10.06 4.18
N GLY A 80 9.96 10.82 4.90
CA GLY A 80 8.60 10.39 5.21
C GLY A 80 7.72 10.38 3.97
N LEU A 81 7.82 11.43 3.17
CA LEU A 81 7.05 11.59 1.93
C LEU A 81 7.35 10.48 0.91
N SER A 82 8.64 10.17 0.69
CA SER A 82 9.05 9.06 -0.19
C SER A 82 8.47 7.72 0.26
N ARG A 83 8.51 7.44 1.55
CA ARG A 83 7.90 6.21 2.12
C ARG A 83 6.38 6.16 1.97
N ASP A 84 5.68 7.28 2.14
CA ASP A 84 4.23 7.33 1.97
C ASP A 84 3.82 7.08 0.52
N ILE A 85 4.59 7.59 -0.46
CA ILE A 85 4.39 7.32 -1.89
C ILE A 85 4.61 5.84 -2.19
N GLU A 86 5.73 5.28 -1.74
CA GLU A 86 6.08 3.88 -1.96
C GLU A 86 5.03 2.94 -1.36
N ARG A 87 4.63 3.17 -0.09
CA ARG A 87 3.60 2.37 0.57
C ARG A 87 2.24 2.50 -0.11
N GLY A 88 1.86 3.71 -0.52
CA GLY A 88 0.61 3.94 -1.21
C GLY A 88 0.55 3.27 -2.58
N THR A 89 1.60 3.39 -3.39
CA THR A 89 1.70 2.70 -4.69
C THR A 89 1.73 1.19 -4.52
N ASN A 90 2.51 0.66 -3.57
CA ASN A 90 2.53 -0.78 -3.26
C ASN A 90 1.17 -1.28 -2.78
N GLY A 91 0.44 -0.48 -2.00
CA GLY A 91 -0.94 -0.78 -1.59
C GLY A 91 -1.89 -0.94 -2.77
N VAL A 92 -1.84 -0.03 -3.74
CA VAL A 92 -2.64 -0.13 -4.97
C VAL A 92 -2.25 -1.39 -5.76
N SER A 93 -0.95 -1.64 -5.93
CA SER A 93 -0.45 -2.85 -6.63
C SER A 93 -0.94 -4.13 -5.96
N PHE A 94 -0.87 -4.19 -4.63
CA PHE A 94 -1.35 -5.34 -3.86
C PHE A 94 -2.85 -5.54 -4.08
N LEU A 95 -3.67 -4.51 -3.91
CA LEU A 95 -5.12 -4.62 -4.09
C LEU A 95 -5.49 -5.07 -5.50
N MET A 96 -4.89 -4.48 -6.54
CA MET A 96 -5.16 -4.86 -7.93
C MET A 96 -4.85 -6.34 -8.18
N ARG A 97 -3.65 -6.80 -7.77
CA ARG A 97 -3.26 -8.21 -7.94
C ARG A 97 -4.14 -9.13 -7.13
N PHE A 98 -4.37 -8.78 -5.86
CA PHE A 98 -5.11 -9.64 -4.96
C PHE A 98 -6.58 -9.80 -5.35
N MET A 99 -7.24 -8.71 -5.79
CA MET A 99 -8.61 -8.75 -6.31
C MET A 99 -8.72 -9.69 -7.52
N VAL A 100 -7.82 -9.54 -8.50
CA VAL A 100 -7.90 -10.27 -9.78
C VAL A 100 -7.45 -11.73 -9.65
N PHE A 101 -6.44 -12.01 -8.83
CA PHE A 101 -5.84 -13.36 -8.79
C PHE A 101 -6.35 -14.23 -7.64
N ASN A 102 -6.95 -13.62 -6.61
CA ASN A 102 -7.42 -14.38 -5.45
C ASN A 102 -8.91 -14.17 -5.19
N ILE A 103 -9.38 -12.95 -4.99
CA ILE A 103 -10.77 -12.72 -4.56
C ILE A 103 -11.75 -13.12 -5.66
N VAL A 104 -11.61 -12.59 -6.87
CA VAL A 104 -12.55 -12.85 -7.97
C VAL A 104 -12.57 -14.34 -8.35
N PRO A 105 -11.42 -15.02 -8.57
CA PRO A 105 -11.43 -16.46 -8.83
C PRO A 105 -12.04 -17.28 -7.69
N THR A 106 -11.72 -16.99 -6.44
CA THR A 106 -12.29 -17.72 -5.30
C THR A 106 -13.80 -17.55 -5.20
N LEU A 107 -14.33 -16.34 -5.42
CA LEU A 107 -15.78 -16.11 -5.41
C LEU A 107 -16.46 -16.87 -6.55
N LEU A 108 -15.89 -16.86 -7.76
CA LEU A 108 -16.38 -17.64 -8.90
C LEU A 108 -16.35 -19.13 -8.59
N GLU A 109 -15.26 -19.63 -8.03
CA GLU A 109 -15.10 -21.04 -7.67
C GLU A 109 -16.13 -21.48 -6.64
N ILE A 110 -16.32 -20.71 -5.55
CA ILE A 110 -17.36 -21.00 -4.56
C ILE A 110 -18.74 -21.01 -5.22
N THR A 111 -19.04 -20.01 -6.04
CA THR A 111 -20.35 -19.91 -6.72
C THR A 111 -20.60 -21.10 -7.65
N LEU A 112 -19.59 -21.50 -8.44
CA LEU A 112 -19.69 -22.64 -9.35
C LEU A 112 -19.84 -23.95 -8.59
N VAL A 113 -19.07 -24.17 -7.53
CA VAL A 113 -19.15 -25.40 -6.72
C VAL A 113 -20.50 -25.47 -5.99
N VAL A 114 -20.97 -24.38 -5.40
CA VAL A 114 -22.30 -24.33 -4.76
C VAL A 114 -23.40 -24.63 -5.78
N GLY A 115 -23.32 -24.04 -6.97
CA GLY A 115 -24.23 -24.32 -8.08
C GLY A 115 -24.23 -25.80 -8.50
N LEU A 116 -23.04 -26.39 -8.70
CA LEU A 116 -22.91 -27.81 -9.04
C LEU A 116 -23.45 -28.72 -7.95
N LEU A 117 -23.16 -28.43 -6.67
CA LEU A 117 -23.68 -29.20 -5.56
C LEU A 117 -25.23 -29.13 -5.47
N LEU A 118 -25.78 -27.93 -5.69
CA LEU A 118 -27.23 -27.73 -5.70
C LEU A 118 -27.92 -28.52 -6.80
N PHE A 119 -27.41 -28.48 -8.02
CA PHE A 119 -28.02 -29.13 -9.18
C PHE A 119 -27.80 -30.64 -9.21
N GLN A 120 -26.64 -31.17 -8.76
CA GLN A 120 -26.33 -32.60 -8.85
C GLN A 120 -26.65 -33.40 -7.59
N PHE A 121 -26.51 -32.77 -6.39
CA PHE A 121 -26.59 -33.46 -5.11
C PHE A 121 -27.67 -32.92 -4.16
N GLY A 122 -28.32 -31.81 -4.56
CA GLY A 122 -29.44 -31.25 -3.81
C GLY A 122 -29.05 -30.18 -2.80
N VAL A 123 -30.11 -29.62 -2.16
CA VAL A 123 -30.00 -28.42 -1.32
C VAL A 123 -29.17 -28.65 -0.05
N SER A 124 -29.16 -29.85 0.52
CA SER A 124 -28.44 -30.15 1.77
C SER A 124 -26.92 -29.92 1.64
N PHE A 125 -26.31 -30.35 0.55
CA PHE A 125 -24.87 -30.15 0.29
C PHE A 125 -24.53 -28.69 0.07
N ALA A 126 -25.31 -27.98 -0.76
CA ALA A 126 -25.13 -26.56 -1.01
C ALA A 126 -25.26 -25.74 0.29
N LEU A 127 -26.26 -26.06 1.15
CA LEU A 127 -26.48 -25.39 2.42
C LEU A 127 -25.31 -25.60 3.38
N ILE A 128 -24.78 -26.81 3.54
CA ILE A 128 -23.63 -27.11 4.39
C ILE A 128 -22.44 -26.25 3.99
N ILE A 129 -22.12 -26.19 2.69
CA ILE A 129 -21.00 -25.37 2.19
C ILE A 129 -21.23 -23.89 2.43
N VAL A 130 -22.41 -23.36 2.07
CA VAL A 130 -22.70 -21.93 2.24
C VAL A 130 -22.61 -21.50 3.71
N VAL A 131 -23.26 -22.28 4.61
CA VAL A 131 -23.22 -22.00 6.05
C VAL A 131 -21.78 -22.08 6.58
N SER A 132 -21.02 -23.08 6.16
CA SER A 132 -19.64 -23.26 6.60
C SER A 132 -18.73 -22.13 6.10
N VAL A 133 -18.87 -21.68 4.84
CA VAL A 133 -18.10 -20.56 4.28
C VAL A 133 -18.45 -19.26 5.00
N VAL A 134 -19.73 -18.97 5.22
CA VAL A 134 -20.17 -17.78 5.95
C VAL A 134 -19.66 -17.80 7.40
N ALA A 135 -19.77 -18.94 8.09
CA ALA A 135 -19.25 -19.12 9.44
C ALA A 135 -17.71 -18.94 9.48
N TYR A 136 -16.99 -19.49 8.51
CA TYR A 136 -15.55 -19.37 8.39
C TYR A 136 -15.13 -17.90 8.19
N ILE A 137 -15.75 -17.20 7.25
CA ILE A 137 -15.45 -15.78 6.97
C ILE A 137 -15.78 -14.94 8.21
N GLY A 138 -16.95 -15.09 8.79
CA GLY A 138 -17.39 -14.32 9.96
C GLY A 138 -16.49 -14.54 11.18
N PHE A 139 -16.12 -15.81 11.46
CA PHE A 139 -15.17 -16.14 12.51
C PHE A 139 -13.77 -15.54 12.22
N SER A 140 -13.25 -15.72 11.00
CA SER A 140 -11.93 -15.23 10.63
C SER A 140 -11.82 -13.71 10.75
N MET A 141 -12.84 -12.96 10.34
CA MET A 141 -12.88 -11.51 10.48
C MET A 141 -12.87 -11.08 11.96
N LYS A 142 -13.79 -11.61 12.77
CA LYS A 142 -13.88 -11.29 14.21
C LYS A 142 -12.60 -11.69 14.97
N ALA A 143 -12.08 -12.88 14.71
CA ALA A 143 -10.85 -13.36 15.34
C ALA A 143 -9.63 -12.54 14.91
N THR A 144 -9.56 -12.08 13.65
CA THR A 144 -8.49 -11.22 13.17
C THR A 144 -8.55 -9.83 13.80
N ASP A 145 -9.73 -9.23 13.92
CA ASP A 145 -9.92 -7.94 14.62
C ASP A 145 -9.51 -8.04 16.10
N TRP A 146 -9.96 -9.10 16.79
CA TRP A 146 -9.54 -9.37 18.16
C TRP A 146 -8.03 -9.56 18.29
N ARG A 147 -7.40 -10.22 17.32
CA ARG A 147 -5.98 -10.51 17.29
C ARG A 147 -5.12 -9.26 17.00
N THR A 148 -5.64 -8.27 16.30
CA THR A 148 -4.92 -7.05 15.92
C THR A 148 -4.28 -6.36 17.13
N ARG A 149 -4.97 -6.30 18.29
CA ARG A 149 -4.43 -5.73 19.52
C ARG A 149 -3.12 -6.40 20.00
N PHE A 150 -3.01 -7.72 19.86
CA PHE A 150 -1.79 -8.44 20.27
C PHE A 150 -0.65 -8.24 19.28
N VAL A 151 -0.97 -8.10 17.99
CA VAL A 151 0.00 -7.75 16.94
C VAL A 151 0.55 -6.34 17.19
N THR A 152 -0.31 -5.38 17.51
CA THR A 152 0.11 -4.00 17.81
C THR A 152 1.01 -3.96 19.04
N GLN A 153 0.62 -4.62 20.15
CA GLN A 153 1.43 -4.69 21.36
C GLN A 153 2.81 -5.33 21.10
N MET A 154 2.87 -6.38 20.28
CA MET A 154 4.13 -7.01 19.91
C MET A 154 5.02 -6.06 19.09
N ASN A 155 4.43 -5.35 18.12
CA ASN A 155 5.18 -4.39 17.29
C ASN A 155 5.68 -3.19 18.10
N GLU A 156 4.92 -2.70 19.07
CA GLU A 156 5.34 -1.62 19.98
C GLU A 156 6.51 -2.08 20.85
N ALA A 157 6.42 -3.26 21.44
CA ALA A 157 7.52 -3.83 22.23
C ALA A 157 8.78 -4.06 21.37
N ASP A 158 8.63 -4.56 20.16
CA ASP A 158 9.73 -4.74 19.20
C ASP A 158 10.41 -3.41 18.86
N SER A 159 9.61 -2.37 18.55
CA SER A 159 10.11 -1.03 18.26
C SER A 159 10.87 -0.43 19.44
N THR A 160 10.36 -0.58 20.66
CA THR A 160 11.01 -0.09 21.88
C THR A 160 12.35 -0.78 22.11
N THR A 161 12.38 -2.12 21.99
CA THR A 161 13.60 -2.93 22.14
C THR A 161 14.66 -2.55 21.10
N ASN A 162 14.26 -2.42 19.82
CA ASN A 162 15.17 -2.04 18.74
C ASN A 162 15.70 -0.61 18.91
N SER A 163 14.84 0.35 19.28
CA SER A 163 15.28 1.73 19.52
C SER A 163 16.31 1.79 20.63
N ARG A 164 16.12 1.05 21.72
CA ARG A 164 17.07 1.00 22.84
C ARG A 164 18.41 0.40 22.41
N ALA A 165 18.40 -0.69 21.66
CA ALA A 165 19.63 -1.30 21.15
C ALA A 165 20.42 -0.31 20.29
N VAL A 166 19.75 0.39 19.38
CA VAL A 166 20.36 1.42 18.51
C VAL A 166 20.90 2.57 19.34
N ASP A 167 20.12 3.09 20.29
CA ASP A 167 20.53 4.22 21.14
C ASP A 167 21.76 3.87 22.00
N SER A 168 21.81 2.66 22.60
CA SER A 168 22.96 2.20 23.36
C SER A 168 24.21 2.04 22.51
N LEU A 169 24.07 1.52 21.28
CA LEU A 169 25.18 1.35 20.33
C LEU A 169 25.67 2.69 19.76
N LEU A 170 24.78 3.63 19.48
CA LEU A 170 25.15 4.97 19.03
C LEU A 170 25.90 5.75 20.13
N ASN A 171 25.57 5.50 21.41
CA ASN A 171 26.22 6.11 22.55
C ASN A 171 27.27 5.20 23.20
N PHE A 172 27.87 4.27 22.43
CA PHE A 172 28.81 3.29 22.94
C PHE A 172 29.94 3.88 23.78
N GLU A 173 30.55 4.97 23.31
CA GLU A 173 31.63 5.66 24.06
C GLU A 173 31.12 6.14 25.42
N THR A 174 29.94 6.73 25.50
CA THR A 174 29.34 7.20 26.75
C THR A 174 29.11 6.02 27.71
N VAL A 175 28.60 4.92 27.24
CA VAL A 175 28.40 3.71 28.04
C VAL A 175 29.74 3.24 28.62
N LYS A 176 30.82 3.26 27.82
CA LYS A 176 32.16 2.88 28.21
C LYS A 176 32.78 3.90 29.21
N TYR A 177 32.65 5.19 28.96
CA TYR A 177 33.19 6.22 29.84
C TYR A 177 32.63 6.15 31.28
N PHE A 178 31.37 5.75 31.41
CA PHE A 178 30.73 5.60 32.72
C PHE A 178 30.69 4.16 33.25
N ASN A 179 31.30 3.19 32.59
CA ASN A 179 31.33 1.77 32.95
C ASN A 179 29.93 1.19 33.23
N ASN A 180 28.96 1.56 32.35
CA ASN A 180 27.53 1.24 32.51
C ASN A 180 27.03 0.09 31.61
N GLU A 181 27.91 -0.79 31.14
CA GLU A 181 27.54 -1.91 30.26
C GLU A 181 26.52 -2.84 30.92
N SER A 182 26.74 -3.17 32.20
CA SER A 182 25.82 -4.04 32.95
C SER A 182 24.45 -3.41 33.14
N PHE A 183 24.40 -2.07 33.36
CA PHE A 183 23.14 -1.35 33.46
C PHE A 183 22.37 -1.36 32.15
N GLU A 184 23.02 -1.05 31.05
CA GLU A 184 22.41 -1.08 29.72
C GLU A 184 21.98 -2.49 29.32
N ALA A 185 22.76 -3.53 29.62
CA ALA A 185 22.40 -4.92 29.39
C ALA A 185 21.14 -5.33 30.16
N ASN A 186 21.05 -5.01 31.46
CA ASN A 186 19.87 -5.30 32.26
C ASN A 186 18.62 -4.56 31.79
N ARG A 187 18.79 -3.32 31.36
CA ARG A 187 17.71 -2.49 30.80
C ARG A 187 17.21 -3.06 29.48
N TYR A 188 18.11 -3.51 28.62
CA TYR A 188 17.76 -4.16 27.35
C TYR A 188 17.09 -5.51 27.59
N ASP A 189 17.56 -6.31 28.55
CA ASP A 189 16.94 -7.59 28.91
C ASP A 189 15.50 -7.41 29.42
N THR A 190 15.24 -6.35 30.18
CA THR A 190 13.88 -6.00 30.61
C THR A 190 12.93 -5.74 29.43
N ASP A 191 13.41 -5.03 28.41
CA ASP A 191 12.63 -4.78 27.19
C ASP A 191 12.46 -6.07 26.37
N LEU A 192 13.51 -6.92 26.28
CA LEU A 192 13.43 -8.23 25.64
C LEU A 192 12.39 -9.14 26.32
N ALA A 193 12.34 -9.14 27.65
CA ALA A 193 11.35 -9.90 28.41
C ALA A 193 9.91 -9.41 28.14
N ALA A 194 9.72 -8.09 28.03
CA ALA A 194 8.44 -7.52 27.66
C ALA A 194 8.03 -7.91 26.22
N TRP A 195 8.97 -7.85 25.30
CA TRP A 195 8.78 -8.28 23.91
C TRP A 195 8.46 -9.78 23.82
N GLU A 196 9.19 -10.63 24.53
CA GLU A 196 8.92 -12.09 24.60
C GLU A 196 7.48 -12.36 25.07
N LYS A 197 7.05 -11.69 26.15
CA LYS A 197 5.69 -11.81 26.68
C LYS A 197 4.63 -11.40 25.66
N ALA A 198 4.85 -10.29 24.96
CA ALA A 198 3.96 -9.81 23.90
C ALA A 198 3.93 -10.78 22.72
N ARG A 199 5.07 -11.30 22.29
CA ARG A 199 5.20 -12.29 21.22
C ARG A 199 4.51 -13.60 21.54
N ARG A 200 4.61 -14.07 22.78
CA ARG A 200 3.89 -15.25 23.27
C ARG A 200 2.37 -15.06 23.19
N LYS A 201 1.84 -13.93 23.63
CA LYS A 201 0.41 -13.59 23.53
C LYS A 201 -0.05 -13.56 22.06
N ASN A 202 0.75 -12.95 21.18
CA ASN A 202 0.45 -12.94 19.75
C ASN A 202 0.42 -14.36 19.16
N ARG A 203 1.33 -15.25 19.54
CA ARG A 203 1.35 -16.66 19.10
C ARG A 203 0.12 -17.42 19.58
N LEU A 204 -0.30 -17.24 20.84
CA LEU A 204 -1.51 -17.87 21.38
C LEU A 204 -2.77 -17.36 20.65
N SER A 205 -2.82 -16.08 20.31
CA SER A 205 -3.94 -15.54 19.53
C SER A 205 -3.99 -16.10 18.10
N LEU A 206 -2.82 -16.38 17.49
CA LEU A 206 -2.74 -17.07 16.20
C LEU A 206 -3.20 -18.53 16.29
N PHE A 207 -2.81 -19.21 17.35
CA PHE A 207 -3.28 -20.58 17.62
C PHE A 207 -4.81 -20.64 17.75
N ALA A 208 -5.42 -19.69 18.47
CA ALA A 208 -6.87 -19.61 18.60
C ALA A 208 -7.57 -19.36 17.26
N LEU A 209 -7.02 -18.47 16.41
CA LEU A 209 -7.53 -18.23 15.06
C LEU A 209 -7.46 -19.50 14.21
N ASN A 210 -6.29 -20.11 14.10
CA ASN A 210 -6.09 -21.31 13.26
C ASN A 210 -6.89 -22.50 13.78
N GLY A 211 -6.96 -22.69 15.11
CA GLY A 211 -7.74 -23.74 15.73
C GLY A 211 -9.24 -23.62 15.48
N GLY A 212 -9.77 -22.41 15.59
CA GLY A 212 -11.18 -22.16 15.27
C GLY A 212 -11.50 -22.34 13.78
N GLN A 213 -10.61 -21.91 12.89
CA GLN A 213 -10.74 -22.16 11.46
C GLN A 213 -10.70 -23.67 11.14
N ALA A 214 -9.76 -24.39 11.71
CA ALA A 214 -9.64 -25.85 11.55
C ALA A 214 -10.89 -26.58 12.07
N ALA A 215 -11.47 -26.14 13.20
CA ALA A 215 -12.69 -26.72 13.74
C ALA A 215 -13.88 -26.52 12.78
N ILE A 216 -14.05 -25.33 12.20
CA ILE A 216 -15.12 -25.07 11.22
C ILE A 216 -14.94 -25.96 9.98
N ILE A 217 -13.72 -26.07 9.47
CA ILE A 217 -13.41 -26.93 8.31
C ILE A 217 -13.72 -28.40 8.65
N ALA A 218 -13.28 -28.87 9.81
CA ALA A 218 -13.49 -30.26 10.24
C ALA A 218 -15.00 -30.58 10.36
N ILE A 219 -15.80 -29.69 10.96
CA ILE A 219 -17.24 -29.84 11.05
C ILE A 219 -17.87 -29.87 9.66
N ALA A 220 -17.48 -28.95 8.77
CA ALA A 220 -17.98 -28.88 7.42
C ALA A 220 -17.68 -30.19 6.64
N MET A 221 -16.41 -30.63 6.67
CA MET A 221 -15.99 -31.85 5.99
C MET A 221 -16.70 -33.08 6.54
N THR A 222 -16.79 -33.23 7.88
CA THR A 222 -17.49 -34.35 8.50
C THR A 222 -18.97 -34.36 8.13
N SER A 223 -19.64 -33.21 8.13
CA SER A 223 -21.04 -33.09 7.74
C SER A 223 -21.26 -33.43 6.27
N MET A 224 -20.38 -32.95 5.37
CA MET A 224 -20.44 -33.27 3.96
C MET A 224 -20.20 -34.75 3.68
N MET A 225 -19.17 -35.34 4.30
CA MET A 225 -18.87 -36.76 4.14
C MET A 225 -19.95 -37.67 4.74
N ALA A 226 -20.50 -37.31 5.91
CA ALA A 226 -21.60 -38.08 6.51
C ALA A 226 -22.84 -38.09 5.59
N ASN A 227 -23.22 -36.90 5.09
CA ASN A 227 -24.36 -36.77 4.16
C ASN A 227 -24.12 -37.57 2.86
N ALA A 228 -22.92 -37.51 2.31
CA ALA A 228 -22.54 -38.28 1.12
C ALA A 228 -22.51 -39.80 1.38
N ALA A 229 -22.01 -40.24 2.56
CA ALA A 229 -22.02 -41.65 2.94
C ALA A 229 -23.47 -42.20 3.07
N PHE A 230 -24.36 -41.45 3.68
CA PHE A 230 -25.79 -41.83 3.74
C PHE A 230 -26.40 -41.95 2.34
N GLY A 231 -26.08 -41.00 1.43
CA GLY A 231 -26.56 -41.07 0.02
C GLY A 231 -26.02 -42.29 -0.70
N VAL A 232 -24.79 -42.70 -0.48
CA VAL A 232 -24.22 -43.95 -1.05
C VAL A 232 -24.88 -45.17 -0.45
N MET A 233 -25.11 -45.23 0.86
CA MET A 233 -25.79 -46.35 1.52
C MET A 233 -27.22 -46.53 1.05
N ASN A 234 -27.92 -45.43 0.75
CA ASN A 234 -29.28 -45.46 0.21
C ASN A 234 -29.34 -45.74 -1.30
N GLY A 235 -28.21 -45.86 -1.97
CA GLY A 235 -28.14 -46.10 -3.41
C GLY A 235 -28.45 -44.87 -4.28
N GLU A 236 -28.56 -43.67 -3.67
CA GLU A 236 -28.82 -42.41 -4.36
C GLU A 236 -27.54 -41.80 -4.95
N MET A 237 -26.38 -42.22 -4.48
CA MET A 237 -25.06 -41.69 -4.85
C MET A 237 -24.08 -42.81 -5.11
N THR A 238 -23.06 -42.51 -5.93
CA THR A 238 -21.94 -43.43 -6.24
C THR A 238 -20.73 -43.12 -5.34
N ILE A 239 -19.81 -44.09 -5.23
CA ILE A 239 -18.51 -43.88 -4.56
C ILE A 239 -17.73 -42.75 -5.23
N GLY A 240 -17.87 -42.60 -6.57
CA GLY A 240 -17.30 -41.48 -7.31
C GLY A 240 -17.83 -40.11 -6.90
N ASP A 241 -19.12 -40.04 -6.54
CA ASP A 241 -19.75 -38.79 -5.99
C ASP A 241 -19.20 -38.45 -4.63
N PHE A 242 -19.01 -39.46 -3.76
CA PHE A 242 -18.38 -39.26 -2.43
C PHE A 242 -16.98 -38.63 -2.57
N VAL A 243 -16.14 -39.18 -3.47
CA VAL A 243 -14.79 -38.65 -3.73
C VAL A 243 -14.85 -37.23 -4.31
N LEU A 244 -15.79 -36.95 -5.21
CA LEU A 244 -15.98 -35.63 -5.83
C LEU A 244 -16.38 -34.58 -4.80
N ILE A 245 -17.31 -34.88 -3.91
CA ILE A 245 -17.78 -34.01 -2.83
C ILE A 245 -16.61 -33.65 -1.89
N ASN A 246 -15.82 -34.64 -1.52
CA ASN A 246 -14.64 -34.42 -0.67
C ASN A 246 -13.62 -33.49 -1.36
N ALA A 247 -13.37 -33.72 -2.66
CA ALA A 247 -12.47 -32.86 -3.44
C ALA A 247 -12.96 -31.41 -3.53
N PHE A 248 -14.25 -31.19 -3.80
CA PHE A 248 -14.85 -29.85 -3.84
C PHE A 248 -14.80 -29.14 -2.49
N THR A 249 -15.03 -29.87 -1.39
CA THR A 249 -14.95 -29.31 -0.06
C THR A 249 -13.54 -28.82 0.25
N MET A 250 -12.51 -29.64 -0.01
CA MET A 250 -11.11 -29.25 0.17
C MET A 250 -10.73 -28.03 -0.70
N GLN A 251 -11.17 -28.02 -1.95
CA GLN A 251 -10.85 -26.97 -2.92
C GLN A 251 -11.39 -25.60 -2.47
N ILE A 252 -12.59 -25.54 -1.89
CA ILE A 252 -13.17 -24.29 -1.36
C ILE A 252 -12.41 -23.76 -0.15
N PHE A 253 -12.02 -24.64 0.79
CA PHE A 253 -11.38 -24.18 2.02
C PHE A 253 -9.91 -23.83 1.86
N MET A 254 -9.22 -24.33 0.82
CA MET A 254 -7.80 -24.05 0.60
C MET A 254 -7.50 -22.52 0.44
N PRO A 255 -8.17 -21.76 -0.43
CA PRO A 255 -7.95 -20.32 -0.53
C PRO A 255 -8.45 -19.54 0.69
N LEU A 256 -9.45 -20.06 1.40
CA LEU A 256 -9.99 -19.39 2.59
C LEU A 256 -9.01 -19.40 3.79
N ASN A 257 -8.07 -20.34 3.85
CA ASN A 257 -7.05 -20.39 4.90
C ASN A 257 -6.20 -19.11 4.98
N PHE A 258 -6.06 -18.38 3.88
CA PHE A 258 -5.33 -17.11 3.82
C PHE A 258 -6.17 -15.87 4.16
N LEU A 259 -7.47 -16.04 4.41
CA LEU A 259 -8.41 -14.93 4.57
C LEU A 259 -7.99 -13.94 5.69
N GLY A 260 -7.49 -14.45 6.81
CA GLY A 260 -7.03 -13.59 7.92
C GLY A 260 -5.82 -12.72 7.55
N PHE A 261 -4.88 -13.25 6.76
CA PHE A 261 -3.76 -12.49 6.21
C PHE A 261 -4.27 -11.43 5.22
N VAL A 262 -5.09 -11.84 4.28
CA VAL A 262 -5.68 -11.00 3.24
C VAL A 262 -6.44 -9.81 3.82
N TYR A 263 -7.30 -10.06 4.79
CA TYR A 263 -8.09 -9.02 5.45
C TYR A 263 -7.21 -7.92 6.08
N ARG A 264 -6.13 -8.32 6.76
CA ARG A 264 -5.19 -7.35 7.35
C ARG A 264 -4.44 -6.57 6.28
N GLU A 265 -3.98 -7.25 5.24
CA GLU A 265 -3.21 -6.61 4.16
C GLU A 265 -4.07 -5.64 3.35
N ILE A 266 -5.33 -5.98 3.09
CA ILE A 266 -6.30 -5.07 2.47
C ILE A 266 -6.48 -3.82 3.34
N ARG A 267 -6.72 -3.97 4.65
CA ARG A 267 -6.85 -2.82 5.56
C ARG A 267 -5.60 -1.94 5.58
N GLY A 268 -4.41 -2.55 5.67
CA GLY A 268 -3.14 -1.83 5.63
C GLY A 268 -2.93 -1.11 4.30
N SER A 269 -3.23 -1.76 3.19
CA SER A 269 -3.14 -1.20 1.85
C SER A 269 -4.11 -0.02 1.65
N LEU A 270 -5.37 -0.16 2.10
CA LEU A 270 -6.34 0.93 2.05
C LEU A 270 -5.87 2.15 2.84
N ALA A 271 -5.39 1.97 4.07
CA ALA A 271 -4.86 3.08 4.87
C ALA A 271 -3.64 3.78 4.21
N ASN A 272 -2.79 3.03 3.52
CA ASN A 272 -1.67 3.60 2.76
C ASN A 272 -2.14 4.33 1.50
N ILE A 273 -3.17 3.81 0.84
CA ILE A 273 -3.80 4.43 -0.33
C ILE A 273 -4.50 5.74 0.08
N ASP A 274 -5.22 5.77 1.20
CA ASP A 274 -5.86 6.98 1.72
C ASP A 274 -4.83 8.10 1.92
N LYS A 275 -3.67 7.80 2.54
CA LYS A 275 -2.57 8.77 2.67
C LYS A 275 -2.05 9.27 1.32
N LEU A 276 -1.95 8.39 0.32
CA LEU A 276 -1.53 8.78 -1.02
C LEU A 276 -2.55 9.69 -1.70
N PHE A 277 -3.85 9.43 -1.53
CA PHE A 277 -4.91 10.29 -2.03
C PHE A 277 -4.97 11.62 -1.28
N ASP A 278 -4.75 11.63 0.04
CA ASP A 278 -4.60 12.85 0.82
C ASP A 278 -3.46 13.73 0.30
N LEU A 279 -2.34 13.13 -0.11
CA LEU A 279 -1.25 13.87 -0.77
C LEU A 279 -1.69 14.45 -2.11
N LEU A 280 -2.42 13.68 -2.92
CA LEU A 280 -2.94 14.15 -4.21
C LEU A 280 -4.06 15.19 -4.08
N ALA A 281 -4.75 15.21 -2.96
CA ALA A 281 -5.80 16.19 -2.66
C ALA A 281 -5.24 17.55 -2.17
N GLN A 282 -3.94 17.59 -1.77
CA GLN A 282 -3.30 18.86 -1.41
C GLN A 282 -3.33 19.82 -2.60
N THR A 283 -3.77 21.02 -2.40
CA THR A 283 -3.78 22.03 -3.46
C THR A 283 -2.66 23.06 -3.21
N PRO A 284 -1.89 23.43 -4.23
CA PRO A 284 -0.92 24.50 -4.09
C PRO A 284 -1.62 25.80 -3.68
N ALA A 285 -1.04 26.51 -2.70
CA ALA A 285 -1.56 27.79 -2.24
C ALA A 285 -1.39 28.86 -3.33
N ILE A 286 -0.31 28.78 -4.12
CA ILE A 286 0.00 29.69 -5.20
C ILE A 286 -0.28 28.99 -6.52
N LYS A 287 -1.26 29.49 -7.26
CA LYS A 287 -1.63 29.00 -8.60
C LYS A 287 -1.48 30.13 -9.61
N ASP A 288 -1.15 29.76 -10.83
CA ASP A 288 -1.22 30.72 -11.92
C ASP A 288 -2.68 31.13 -12.16
N ALA A 289 -2.92 32.42 -12.36
CA ALA A 289 -4.23 32.91 -12.74
C ALA A 289 -4.65 32.32 -14.10
N HIS A 290 -5.94 32.18 -14.33
CA HIS A 290 -6.45 31.58 -15.56
C HIS A 290 -6.06 32.38 -16.80
N ASP A 291 -5.84 33.70 -16.65
CA ASP A 291 -5.40 34.67 -17.64
C ASP A 291 -3.91 35.03 -17.53
N ALA A 292 -3.13 34.25 -16.76
CA ALA A 292 -1.70 34.50 -16.63
C ALA A 292 -0.98 34.45 -17.97
N THR A 293 -0.20 35.49 -18.26
CA THR A 293 0.57 35.60 -19.50
C THR A 293 2.01 35.13 -19.32
N GLU A 294 2.71 34.89 -20.42
CA GLU A 294 4.16 34.65 -20.35
C GLU A 294 4.91 35.98 -20.09
N LEU A 295 5.94 35.89 -19.25
CA LEU A 295 6.86 37.01 -19.05
C LEU A 295 7.84 37.06 -20.22
N THR A 296 7.83 38.19 -20.93
CA THR A 296 8.80 38.45 -21.99
C THR A 296 9.58 39.70 -21.61
N CYS A 297 10.88 39.60 -21.43
CA CYS A 297 11.73 40.74 -21.10
C CYS A 297 13.15 40.56 -21.68
N ALA A 298 13.62 41.58 -22.44
CA ALA A 298 14.97 41.64 -22.95
C ALA A 298 15.93 42.36 -21.98
N ASN A 299 15.46 43.44 -21.33
CA ASN A 299 16.18 44.25 -20.35
C ASN A 299 15.30 44.46 -19.13
N PRO A 300 15.32 43.53 -18.14
CA PRO A 300 14.40 43.60 -17.00
C PRO A 300 14.73 44.73 -16.05
N ALA A 301 13.72 45.58 -15.78
CA ALA A 301 13.66 46.48 -14.62
C ALA A 301 12.85 45.80 -13.54
N LEU A 302 13.37 45.71 -12.30
CA LEU A 302 12.69 45.09 -11.16
C LEU A 302 12.27 46.19 -10.18
N ARG A 303 11.02 46.15 -9.73
CA ARG A 303 10.50 47.05 -8.72
C ARG A 303 9.78 46.28 -7.60
N PHE A 304 10.09 46.62 -6.39
CA PHE A 304 9.33 46.26 -5.18
C PHE A 304 8.55 47.54 -4.76
N ASN A 305 7.25 47.41 -4.57
CA ASN A 305 6.38 48.53 -4.28
C ASN A 305 5.58 48.26 -3.02
N ASN A 306 5.94 48.92 -1.90
CA ASN A 306 5.28 48.82 -0.60
C ASN A 306 5.02 47.39 -0.14
N VAL A 307 6.00 46.52 -0.30
CA VAL A 307 5.88 45.09 -0.03
C VAL A 307 5.86 44.80 1.46
N HIS A 308 4.79 44.12 1.92
CA HIS A 308 4.64 43.60 3.28
C HIS A 308 4.60 42.09 3.22
N PHE A 309 5.40 41.44 4.08
CA PHE A 309 5.45 39.98 4.13
C PHE A 309 5.76 39.43 5.52
N ALA A 310 5.03 38.38 5.91
CA ALA A 310 5.25 37.58 7.11
C ALA A 310 5.06 36.10 6.83
N TYR A 311 5.92 35.22 7.34
CA TYR A 311 5.73 33.77 7.27
C TYR A 311 4.62 33.29 8.22
N THR A 312 4.44 33.98 9.35
CA THR A 312 3.40 33.70 10.34
C THR A 312 2.79 35.02 10.79
N LYS A 313 1.53 35.00 11.22
CA LYS A 313 0.79 36.21 11.66
C LYS A 313 1.51 37.04 12.73
N ASN A 314 2.42 36.42 13.50
CA ASN A 314 3.05 37.07 14.65
C ASN A 314 4.45 37.67 14.37
N ARG A 315 5.01 37.47 13.17
CA ARG A 315 6.35 37.95 12.83
C ARG A 315 6.41 38.54 11.43
N GLN A 316 6.30 39.84 11.33
CA GLN A 316 6.50 40.57 10.10
C GLN A 316 8.00 40.59 9.74
N ILE A 317 8.32 40.27 8.51
CA ILE A 317 9.69 40.20 7.98
C ILE A 317 9.99 41.41 7.10
N LEU A 318 9.04 41.76 6.22
CA LEU A 318 9.13 42.95 5.38
C LEU A 318 7.97 43.88 5.74
N ASN A 319 8.26 45.16 5.95
CA ASN A 319 7.28 46.14 6.35
C ASN A 319 7.37 47.40 5.44
N GLY A 320 6.59 47.40 4.34
CA GLY A 320 6.52 48.49 3.41
C GLY A 320 7.78 48.70 2.56
N LEU A 321 8.47 47.61 2.19
CA LEU A 321 9.71 47.67 1.44
C LEU A 321 9.45 48.16 0.00
N SER A 322 10.15 49.23 -0.40
CA SER A 322 10.08 49.78 -1.75
C SER A 322 11.48 50.09 -2.28
N PHE A 323 11.82 49.62 -3.48
CA PHE A 323 13.04 49.96 -4.19
C PHE A 323 12.93 49.58 -5.67
N ASP A 324 13.75 50.21 -6.49
CA ASP A 324 13.87 49.97 -7.92
C ASP A 324 15.25 49.45 -8.29
N VAL A 325 15.29 48.48 -9.20
CA VAL A 325 16.51 47.94 -9.83
C VAL A 325 16.45 48.28 -11.32
N PRO A 326 17.19 49.28 -11.80
CA PRO A 326 17.23 49.62 -13.23
C PRO A 326 17.83 48.50 -14.07
N PRO A 327 17.50 48.39 -15.35
CA PRO A 327 18.09 47.42 -16.27
C PRO A 327 19.58 47.47 -16.27
N GLY A 328 20.25 46.29 -16.27
CA GLY A 328 21.71 46.14 -16.32
C GLY A 328 22.47 46.59 -15.09
N SER A 329 21.78 46.99 -14.01
CA SER A 329 22.40 47.42 -12.76
C SER A 329 22.72 46.25 -11.83
N LYS A 330 23.73 46.46 -10.95
CA LYS A 330 24.10 45.56 -9.85
C LYS A 330 23.62 46.18 -8.54
N VAL A 331 22.80 45.47 -7.79
CA VAL A 331 22.29 45.91 -6.49
C VAL A 331 22.72 44.91 -5.41
N ALA A 332 23.30 45.43 -4.31
CA ALA A 332 23.64 44.65 -3.14
C ALA A 332 22.57 44.84 -2.05
N VAL A 333 22.00 43.73 -1.57
CA VAL A 333 21.09 43.73 -0.42
C VAL A 333 21.88 43.39 0.84
N VAL A 334 22.08 44.39 1.70
CA VAL A 334 22.85 44.27 2.94
C VAL A 334 21.96 44.37 4.15
N GLY A 335 22.38 43.79 5.28
CA GLY A 335 21.63 43.82 6.54
C GLY A 335 22.02 42.66 7.46
N GLU A 336 21.56 42.68 8.69
CA GLU A 336 21.83 41.68 9.70
C GLU A 336 21.24 40.32 9.34
N SER A 337 21.70 39.26 10.03
CA SER A 337 21.09 37.94 9.88
C SER A 337 19.62 37.98 10.31
N GLY A 338 18.71 37.45 9.49
CA GLY A 338 17.27 37.54 9.79
C GLY A 338 16.54 38.78 9.25
N ALA A 339 17.26 39.78 8.68
CA ALA A 339 16.66 40.99 8.11
C ALA A 339 15.77 40.80 6.87
N GLY A 340 15.55 39.55 6.41
CA GLY A 340 14.66 39.28 5.29
C GLY A 340 15.33 39.19 3.91
N LYS A 341 16.66 39.23 3.81
CA LYS A 341 17.41 39.14 2.53
C LYS A 341 17.00 37.92 1.68
N SER A 342 17.00 36.73 2.27
CA SER A 342 16.56 35.49 1.59
C SER A 342 15.06 35.47 1.28
N THR A 343 14.26 36.23 2.03
CA THR A 343 12.82 36.36 1.80
C THR A 343 12.53 37.12 0.49
N LEU A 344 13.33 38.14 0.17
CA LEU A 344 13.21 38.84 -1.11
C LEU A 344 13.36 37.90 -2.29
N MET A 345 14.36 37.02 -2.25
CA MET A 345 14.57 36.02 -3.31
C MET A 345 13.38 35.05 -3.41
N LYS A 346 12.86 34.60 -2.27
CA LYS A 346 11.71 33.70 -2.24
C LYS A 346 10.44 34.35 -2.80
N LEU A 347 10.23 35.62 -2.55
CA LEU A 347 9.12 36.41 -3.13
C LEU A 347 9.34 36.62 -4.62
N LEU A 348 10.55 36.95 -5.08
CA LEU A 348 10.86 37.14 -6.49
C LEU A 348 10.64 35.86 -7.32
N PHE A 349 10.99 34.69 -6.75
CA PHE A 349 10.71 33.37 -7.35
C PHE A 349 9.23 32.95 -7.22
N ARG A 350 8.40 33.80 -6.60
CA ARG A 350 7.01 33.50 -6.30
C ARG A 350 6.82 32.17 -5.58
N PHE A 351 7.73 31.86 -4.58
CA PHE A 351 7.52 30.77 -3.64
C PHE A 351 6.57 31.16 -2.51
N TYR A 352 6.40 32.47 -2.32
CA TYR A 352 5.43 33.13 -1.46
C TYR A 352 4.89 34.35 -2.19
N GLU A 353 3.71 34.83 -1.82
CA GLU A 353 3.14 36.08 -2.28
C GLU A 353 3.12 37.13 -1.15
N PRO A 354 3.36 38.40 -1.44
CA PRO A 354 3.27 39.44 -0.42
C PRO A 354 1.82 39.57 0.07
N GLN A 355 1.62 39.94 1.33
CA GLN A 355 0.31 40.24 1.88
C GLN A 355 -0.22 41.58 1.40
N GLN A 356 0.69 42.56 1.17
CA GLN A 356 0.37 43.88 0.60
C GLN A 356 1.52 44.33 -0.29
N GLY A 357 1.23 45.19 -1.24
CA GLY A 357 2.18 45.68 -2.22
C GLY A 357 2.32 44.70 -3.38
N ASP A 358 3.16 45.04 -4.34
CA ASP A 358 3.40 44.26 -5.57
C ASP A 358 4.90 44.21 -5.92
N ILE A 359 5.25 43.21 -6.73
CA ILE A 359 6.58 43.07 -7.30
C ILE A 359 6.43 43.00 -8.79
N THR A 360 7.08 43.92 -9.51
CA THR A 360 6.93 44.00 -10.95
C THR A 360 8.26 43.84 -11.69
N ILE A 361 8.20 43.18 -12.86
CA ILE A 361 9.31 43.08 -13.81
C ILE A 361 8.84 43.74 -15.11
N ASN A 362 9.53 44.82 -15.54
CA ASN A 362 9.14 45.69 -16.65
C ASN A 362 7.69 46.18 -16.55
N GLY A 363 7.24 46.53 -15.34
CA GLY A 363 5.90 47.01 -15.08
C GLY A 363 4.79 45.95 -15.09
N LYS A 364 5.13 44.66 -15.34
CA LYS A 364 4.21 43.52 -15.19
C LYS A 364 4.34 42.93 -13.79
N ASP A 365 3.23 42.79 -13.09
CA ASP A 365 3.18 42.14 -11.80
C ASP A 365 3.52 40.64 -11.96
N ILE A 366 4.45 40.13 -11.14
CA ILE A 366 4.85 38.72 -11.13
C ILE A 366 3.68 37.79 -10.79
N ALA A 367 2.63 38.28 -10.13
CA ALA A 367 1.42 37.51 -9.84
C ALA A 367 0.56 37.30 -11.10
N SER A 368 0.67 38.13 -12.11
CA SER A 368 -0.10 38.08 -13.38
C SER A 368 0.58 37.25 -14.46
N VAL A 369 1.79 36.71 -14.21
CA VAL A 369 2.51 35.89 -15.19
C VAL A 369 2.59 34.42 -14.69
N THR A 370 2.84 33.49 -15.64
CA THR A 370 3.00 32.08 -15.27
C THR A 370 4.30 31.88 -14.47
N GLN A 371 4.24 31.09 -13.43
CA GLN A 371 5.41 30.78 -12.58
C GLN A 371 6.56 30.17 -13.41
N GLN A 372 6.25 29.36 -14.41
CA GLN A 372 7.22 28.76 -15.29
C GLN A 372 7.97 29.83 -16.10
N SER A 373 7.27 30.78 -16.73
CA SER A 373 7.90 31.85 -17.49
C SER A 373 8.71 32.81 -16.60
N LEU A 374 8.18 33.15 -15.40
CA LEU A 374 8.91 33.94 -14.41
C LEU A 374 10.25 33.32 -14.05
N ARG A 375 10.22 32.04 -13.61
CA ARG A 375 11.42 31.32 -13.14
C ARG A 375 12.42 31.05 -14.24
N SER A 376 12.00 30.92 -15.50
CA SER A 376 12.91 30.72 -16.64
C SER A 376 13.75 31.97 -16.97
N HIS A 377 13.31 33.15 -16.51
CA HIS A 377 14.03 34.43 -16.70
C HIS A 377 14.94 34.80 -15.50
N ILE A 378 14.96 34.01 -14.43
CA ILE A 378 15.73 34.26 -13.23
C ILE A 378 16.82 33.21 -13.08
N GLY A 379 18.08 33.60 -13.16
CA GLY A 379 19.22 32.76 -12.77
C GLY A 379 19.53 32.91 -11.29
N ILE A 380 19.85 31.83 -10.59
CA ILE A 380 20.24 31.82 -9.17
C ILE A 380 21.56 31.10 -8.98
N VAL A 381 22.40 31.67 -8.12
CA VAL A 381 23.59 31.01 -7.57
C VAL A 381 23.39 30.91 -6.04
N PRO A 382 22.98 29.73 -5.52
CA PRO A 382 22.76 29.56 -4.10
C PRO A 382 24.08 29.54 -3.31
N GLN A 383 24.00 29.90 -2.02
CA GLN A 383 25.15 29.85 -1.13
C GLN A 383 25.59 28.39 -0.88
N ASP A 384 24.62 27.50 -0.63
CA ASP A 384 24.85 26.07 -0.46
C ASP A 384 24.38 25.34 -1.73
N THR A 385 25.32 24.82 -2.50
CA THR A 385 25.02 24.12 -3.75
C THR A 385 24.82 22.64 -3.47
N VAL A 386 23.57 22.18 -3.54
CA VAL A 386 23.26 20.74 -3.52
C VAL A 386 23.36 20.21 -4.95
N LEU A 387 24.27 19.28 -5.18
CA LEU A 387 24.44 18.63 -6.48
C LEU A 387 23.63 17.34 -6.53
N PHE A 388 23.03 17.07 -7.68
CA PHE A 388 22.50 15.75 -7.98
C PHE A 388 23.64 14.77 -8.19
N ASN A 389 23.56 13.57 -7.60
CA ASN A 389 24.53 12.51 -7.81
C ASN A 389 24.29 11.83 -9.17
N THR A 390 24.59 12.54 -10.24
CA THR A 390 24.42 12.08 -11.63
C THR A 390 25.49 12.73 -12.51
N THR A 391 25.68 12.22 -13.71
CA THR A 391 26.53 12.85 -14.73
C THR A 391 25.96 14.19 -15.16
N LEU A 392 26.86 15.16 -15.39
CA LEU A 392 26.53 16.48 -15.97
C LEU A 392 26.13 16.32 -17.44
#